data_1469753adec1c9a0bf5145e2bccf7869
#
_entry.id   1469753adec1c9a0bf5145e2bccf7869
#
_cell.length_a   1.000
_cell.length_b   1.000
_cell.length_c   1.000
_cell.angle_alpha   90.00
_cell.angle_beta   90.00
_cell.angle_gamma   90.00
#
_symmetry.space_group_name_H-M   'P 1'
#
loop_
_entity.id
_entity.type
_entity.pdbx_description
1 polymer ?
#
loop_
_entity_poly.entity_id
_entity_poly.type
_entity_poly.pdbx_seq_one_letter_code
_entity_poly.pdbx_strand_id
1 'polypeptide(L)' 'IFETAVQIDGITYGKGKGSSKKRSEQAAAKEALTKLVK' A
#
# COMPACT_ATOMS: atom_id res chain seq x y z
N ILE A 1 -7.47 0.16 -13.61
CA ILE A 1 -7.22 0.06 -12.16
C ILE A 1 -5.73 -0.13 -11.90
N PHE A 2 -5.21 0.62 -10.99
CA PHE A 2 -3.82 0.53 -10.60
C PHE A 2 -3.70 -0.20 -9.28
N GLU A 3 -2.63 -0.98 -9.15
CA GLU A 3 -2.34 -1.67 -7.90
C GLU A 3 -0.95 -1.27 -7.44
N THR A 4 -0.82 -1.04 -6.16
CA THR A 4 0.46 -0.68 -5.56
C THR A 4 0.68 -1.55 -4.33
N ALA A 5 1.90 -2.00 -4.15
CA ALA A 5 2.28 -2.76 -2.96
C ALA A 5 3.42 -2.05 -2.26
N VAL A 6 3.35 -2.01 -0.93
CA VAL A 6 4.42 -1.44 -0.12
C VAL A 6 5.22 -2.59 0.46
N GLN A 7 6.50 -2.61 0.13
CA GLN A 7 7.40 -3.66 0.61
C GLN A 7 8.55 -3.04 1.38
N ILE A 8 8.89 -3.65 2.49
CA ILE A 8 10.04 -3.23 3.30
C ILE A 8 10.80 -4.50 3.62
N ASP A 9 12.10 -4.50 3.30
CA ASP A 9 12.97 -5.66 3.52
C ASP A 9 12.42 -6.93 2.89
N GLY A 10 11.82 -6.82 1.71
CA GLY A 10 11.28 -7.96 1.01
C GLY A 10 9.95 -8.45 1.54
N ILE A 11 9.39 -7.76 2.53
CA ILE A 11 8.10 -8.14 3.11
C ILE A 11 7.04 -7.15 2.65
N THR A 12 5.93 -7.68 2.16
CA THR A 12 4.80 -6.85 1.72
C THR A 12 3.97 -6.45 2.94
N TYR A 13 3.93 -5.15 3.21
CA TYR A 13 3.17 -4.64 4.34
C TYR A 13 1.79 -4.14 3.97
N GLY A 14 1.59 -3.74 2.74
CA GLY A 14 0.28 -3.27 2.34
C GLY A 14 0.10 -3.32 0.84
N LYS A 15 -1.15 -3.45 0.42
CA LYS A 15 -1.52 -3.42 -0.99
C LYS A 15 -2.71 -2.50 -1.15
N GLY A 16 -2.71 -1.75 -2.23
CA GLY A 16 -3.80 -0.85 -2.51
C GLY A 16 -4.18 -0.86 -3.97
N LYS A 17 -5.46 -0.63 -4.23
CA LYS A 17 -5.99 -0.50 -5.57
C LYS A 17 -6.73 0.81 -5.68
N GLY A 18 -6.66 1.41 -6.84
CA GLY A 18 -7.39 2.64 -7.06
C GLY A 18 -7.52 2.94 -8.54
N SER A 19 -8.36 3.92 -8.86
CA SER A 19 -8.59 4.33 -10.24
C SER A 19 -7.42 5.14 -10.80
N SER A 20 -6.46 5.52 -9.95
CA SER A 20 -5.24 6.19 -10.39
C SER A 20 -4.08 5.69 -9.56
N LYS A 21 -2.86 5.93 -10.06
CA LYS A 21 -1.66 5.56 -9.32
C LYS A 21 -1.64 6.17 -7.94
N LYS A 22 -1.97 7.45 -7.88
CA LYS A 22 -1.94 8.16 -6.61
C LYS A 22 -2.89 7.54 -5.60
N ARG A 23 -4.09 7.18 -6.05
CA ARG A 23 -5.06 6.55 -5.16
C ARG A 23 -4.60 5.17 -4.71
N SER A 24 -4.02 4.39 -5.61
CA SER A 24 -3.54 3.07 -5.23
C SER A 24 -2.38 3.18 -4.24
N GLU A 25 -1.50 4.16 -4.43
CA GLU A 25 -0.39 4.38 -3.50
C GLU A 25 -0.89 4.78 -2.12
N GLN A 26 -1.88 5.65 -2.08
CA GLN A 26 -2.45 6.07 -0.80
C GLN A 26 -3.10 4.91 -0.08
N ALA A 27 -3.82 4.08 -0.80
CA ALA A 27 -4.46 2.91 -0.20
C ALA A 27 -3.42 1.94 0.32
N ALA A 28 -2.36 1.69 -0.45
CA ALA A 28 -1.30 0.79 -0.03
C ALA A 28 -0.56 1.32 1.19
N ALA A 29 -0.27 2.61 1.19
CA ALA A 29 0.43 3.24 2.32
C ALA A 29 -0.41 3.18 3.59
N LYS A 30 -1.70 3.41 3.45
CA LYS A 30 -2.61 3.36 4.59
C LYS A 30 -2.62 1.98 5.22
N GLU A 31 -2.65 0.95 4.38
CA GLU A 31 -2.63 -0.41 4.88
C GLU A 31 -1.31 -0.76 5.52
N ALA A 32 -0.22 -0.30 4.92
CA ALA A 32 1.11 -0.53 5.48
C ALA A 32 1.24 0.12 6.86
N LEU A 33 0.72 1.34 6.99
CA LEU A 33 0.75 2.04 8.28
C LEU A 33 -0.02 1.27 9.35
N THR A 34 -1.13 0.68 8.98
CA THR A 34 -1.93 -0.10 9.91
C THR A 34 -1.13 -1.27 10.48
N LYS A 35 -0.24 -1.85 9.66
CA LYS A 35 0.56 -2.97 10.10
C LYS A 35 1.82 -2.55 10.84
N LEU A 36 2.37 -1.39 10.49
CA LEU A 36 3.59 -0.90 11.12
C LEU A 36 3.32 -0.23 12.46
N VAL A 37 2.16 0.40 12.59
CA VAL A 37 1.74 1.05 13.83
C VAL A 37 0.85 0.08 14.58
N LYS A 38 1.29 -0.36 15.70
CA LYS A 38 0.49 -1.31 16.45
C LYS A 38 -0.09 -0.73 17.69
#